data_a53fc3396fbf3a76a3e3b11a8cc11f68
#
_entry.id   a53fc3396fbf3a76a3e3b11a8cc11f68
#
_cell.length_a   1.000
_cell.length_b   1.000
_cell.length_c   1.000
_cell.angle_alpha   90.00
_cell.angle_beta   90.00
_cell.angle_gamma   90.00
#
_symmetry.space_group_name_H-M   'P 1'
#
loop_
_entity.id
_entity.type
_entity.pdbx_description
1 polymer ?
#
loop_
_entity_poly.entity_id
_entity_poly.type
_entity_poly.pdbx_seq_one_letter_code
_entity_poly.pdbx_strand_id
1 'polypeptide(L)' 'MGRIKTSYVKNISRELFEKYKDKFTTDFHKNKQFLKENFELTSHKLTNVIAGYITKLKKQSERM' A
#
# COMPACT_ATOMS: atom_id res chain seq x y z
N MET A 1 -16.79 14.24 -2.86
CA MET A 1 -16.16 13.86 -2.66
C MET A 1 -16.04 12.85 -2.03
N GLY A 2 -15.62 12.08 -2.23
CA GLY A 2 -15.66 10.91 -1.85
C GLY A 2 -14.85 10.48 -0.75
N ARG A 3 -15.43 9.84 0.20
CA ARG A 3 -14.72 9.19 1.16
C ARG A 3 -14.24 7.91 0.62
N ILE A 4 -13.00 7.55 0.86
CA ILE A 4 -12.42 6.27 0.47
C ILE A 4 -12.84 5.24 1.51
N LYS A 5 -13.56 4.23 1.06
CA LYS A 5 -14.01 3.19 1.96
C LYS A 5 -12.85 2.35 2.47
N THR A 6 -12.88 2.02 3.74
CA THR A 6 -11.84 1.22 4.34
C THR A 6 -11.69 -0.13 3.65
N SER A 7 -12.83 -0.74 3.30
CA SER A 7 -12.79 -2.04 2.64
C SER A 7 -12.11 -1.97 1.28
N TYR A 8 -12.31 -0.86 0.57
CA TYR A 8 -11.68 -0.67 -0.73
C TYR A 8 -10.16 -0.62 -0.58
N VAL A 9 -9.69 0.19 0.37
CA VAL A 9 -8.26 0.32 0.62
C VAL A 9 -7.68 -1.02 1.04
N LYS A 10 -8.38 -1.72 1.91
CA LYS A 10 -7.94 -3.01 2.39
C LYS A 10 -7.75 -4.00 1.26
N ASN A 11 -8.75 -4.10 0.40
CA ASN A 11 -8.73 -5.05 -0.70
C ASN A 11 -7.62 -4.75 -1.68
N ILE A 12 -7.47 -3.48 -2.06
CA ILE A 12 -6.43 -3.08 -2.99
C ILE A 12 -5.06 -3.31 -2.40
N SER A 13 -4.87 -2.93 -1.14
CA SER A 13 -3.59 -3.08 -0.48
C SER A 13 -3.17 -4.55 -0.41
N ARG A 14 -4.09 -5.42 -0.05
CA ARG A 14 -3.79 -6.84 0.04
C ARG A 14 -3.45 -7.42 -1.33
N GLU A 15 -4.20 -7.01 -2.33
CA GLU A 15 -3.96 -7.50 -3.69
C GLU A 15 -2.59 -7.08 -4.18
N LEU A 16 -2.24 -5.82 -3.98
CA LEU A 16 -0.93 -5.32 -4.37
C LEU A 16 0.17 -5.99 -3.56
N PHE A 17 -0.07 -6.17 -2.27
CA PHE A 17 0.92 -6.81 -1.42
C PHE A 17 1.21 -8.23 -1.88
N GLU A 18 0.19 -8.97 -2.25
CA GLU A 18 0.39 -10.34 -2.70
C GLU A 18 1.10 -10.40 -4.05
N LYS A 19 0.77 -9.47 -4.94
CA LYS A 19 1.39 -9.46 -6.26
C LYS A 19 2.84 -9.02 -6.22
N TYR A 20 3.15 -8.06 -5.38
CA TYR A 20 4.48 -7.47 -5.34
C TYR A 20 5.13 -7.61 -3.98
N LYS A 21 4.92 -8.74 -3.37
CA LYS A 21 5.40 -8.98 -2.02
C LYS A 21 6.90 -8.73 -1.90
N ASP A 22 7.66 -9.16 -2.89
CA ASP A 22 9.10 -9.00 -2.86
C ASP A 22 9.55 -7.58 -3.12
N LYS A 23 8.66 -6.76 -3.68
CA LYS A 23 8.99 -5.37 -3.99
C LYS A 23 8.73 -4.43 -2.85
N PHE A 24 7.85 -4.82 -1.94
CA PHE A 24 7.52 -3.97 -0.80
C PHE A 24 8.45 -4.24 0.37
N THR A 25 8.66 -3.21 1.17
CA THR A 25 9.54 -3.29 2.32
C THR A 25 8.82 -2.79 3.55
N THR A 26 9.54 -2.75 4.66
CA THR A 26 8.99 -2.19 5.89
C THR A 26 9.18 -0.68 5.95
N ASP A 27 9.73 -0.10 4.89
CA ASP A 27 9.96 1.34 4.81
C ASP A 27 8.79 2.00 4.08
N PHE A 28 8.07 2.85 4.79
CA PHE A 28 6.91 3.54 4.23
C PHE A 28 7.26 4.35 3.00
N HIS A 29 8.36 5.07 3.06
CA HIS A 29 8.74 5.96 1.95
C HIS A 29 9.06 5.17 0.69
N LYS A 30 9.72 4.06 0.83
CA LYS A 30 10.04 3.23 -0.32
C LYS A 30 8.78 2.63 -0.93
N ASN A 31 7.88 2.19 -0.09
CA ASN A 31 6.60 1.64 -0.58
C ASN A 31 5.81 2.71 -1.29
N LYS A 32 5.78 3.90 -0.73
CA LYS A 32 5.07 5.02 -1.33
C LYS A 32 5.64 5.37 -2.69
N GLN A 33 6.96 5.40 -2.78
CA GLN A 33 7.62 5.71 -4.04
C GLN A 33 7.34 4.65 -5.09
N PHE A 34 7.38 3.38 -4.69
CA PHE A 34 7.09 2.30 -5.61
C PHE A 34 5.67 2.43 -6.18
N LEU A 35 4.72 2.76 -5.33
CA LEU A 35 3.35 2.95 -5.77
C LEU A 35 3.22 4.12 -6.74
N LYS A 36 3.94 5.20 -6.46
CA LYS A 36 3.89 6.37 -7.34
C LYS A 36 4.49 6.09 -8.70
N GLU A 37 5.54 5.29 -8.73
CA GLU A 37 6.23 5.00 -9.98
C GLU A 37 5.53 3.95 -10.82
N ASN A 38 4.88 3.01 -10.19
CA ASN A 38 4.29 1.89 -10.91
C ASN A 38 2.78 1.97 -11.08
N PHE A 39 2.13 2.82 -10.33
CA PHE A 39 0.69 2.93 -10.39
C PHE A 39 0.27 4.39 -10.42
N GLU A 40 -0.64 4.72 -11.32
CA GLU A 40 -1.18 6.06 -11.38
C GLU A 40 -2.43 6.13 -10.53
N LEU A 41 -2.23 6.39 -9.26
CA LEU A 41 -3.36 6.54 -8.36
C LEU A 41 -3.89 7.96 -8.45
N THR A 42 -5.20 8.09 -8.37
CA THR A 42 -5.84 9.38 -8.56
C THR A 42 -5.59 10.39 -7.45
N SER A 43 -5.13 9.93 -6.31
CA SER A 43 -5.01 10.79 -5.15
C SER A 43 -3.74 10.48 -4.37
N HIS A 44 -3.05 11.54 -3.97
CA HIS A 44 -1.89 11.37 -3.09
C HIS A 44 -2.31 10.77 -1.76
N LYS A 45 -3.49 11.16 -1.31
CA LYS A 45 -4.01 10.63 -0.07
C LYS A 45 -4.20 9.13 -0.16
N LEU A 46 -4.73 8.67 -1.29
CA LEU A 46 -4.93 7.24 -1.49
C LEU A 46 -3.59 6.52 -1.50
N THR A 47 -2.61 7.09 -2.19
CA THR A 47 -1.28 6.51 -2.24
C THR A 47 -0.70 6.38 -0.83
N ASN A 48 -0.83 7.43 -0.03
CA ASN A 48 -0.31 7.41 1.34
C ASN A 48 -0.99 6.34 2.18
N VAL A 49 -2.31 6.25 2.07
CA VAL A 49 -3.07 5.28 2.87
C VAL A 49 -2.68 3.86 2.49
N ILE A 50 -2.59 3.59 1.20
CA ILE A 50 -2.23 2.26 0.73
C ILE A 50 -0.80 1.91 1.13
N ALA A 51 0.11 2.86 0.99
CA ALA A 51 1.50 2.62 1.37
C ALA A 51 1.61 2.29 2.85
N GLY A 52 0.87 3.04 3.67
CA GLY A 52 0.86 2.78 5.11
C GLY A 52 0.33 1.40 5.44
N TYR A 53 -0.75 1.03 4.78
CA TYR A 53 -1.35 -0.28 5.00
C TYR A 53 -0.41 -1.41 4.59
N ILE A 54 0.22 -1.26 3.42
CA ILE A 54 1.16 -2.27 2.93
C ILE A 54 2.36 -2.39 3.86
N THR A 55 2.86 -1.25 4.33
CA THR A 55 3.97 -1.28 5.27
C THR A 55 3.61 -2.05 6.53
N LYS A 56 2.40 -1.84 7.02
CA LYS A 56 1.92 -2.56 8.20
C LYS A 56 1.83 -4.05 7.92
N LEU A 57 1.30 -4.43 6.76
CA LEU A 57 1.19 -5.84 6.39
C LEU A 57 2.56 -6.49 6.31
N LYS A 58 3.53 -5.78 5.74
CA LYS A 58 4.88 -6.30 5.61
C LYS A 58 5.52 -6.52 6.99
N LYS A 59 5.33 -5.56 7.88
CA LYS A 59 5.87 -5.70 9.23
C LYS A 59 5.25 -6.88 9.96
N GLN A 60 3.95 -7.05 9.82
CA GLN A 60 3.27 -8.17 10.45
C GLN A 60 3.75 -9.49 9.89
N SER A 61 3.99 -9.53 8.59
CA SER A 61 4.47 -10.74 7.94
C SER A 61 5.85 -11.13 8.45
N GLU A 62 6.71 -10.14 8.65
CA GLU A 62 8.06 -10.40 9.11
C GLU A 62 8.14 -10.74 10.60
N ARG A 63 7.13 -10.31 11.33
CA ARG A 63 7.12 -10.60 12.75
C ARG A 63 6.84 -12.05 13.04
N MET A 64 6.18 -12.71 12.16
CA MET A 64 5.89 -14.13 12.34
C MET A 64 7.06 -14.97 11.81
#